data_ca9116ae6d79880605151127b93ffedf
#
_entry.id   ca9116ae6d79880605151127b93ffedf
#
_cell.length_a   1.000
_cell.length_b   1.000
_cell.length_c   1.000
_cell.angle_alpha   90.00
_cell.angle_beta   90.00
_cell.angle_gamma   90.00
#
_symmetry.space_group_name_H-M   'P 1'
#
loop_
_entity.id
_entity.type
_entity.pdbx_description
1 polymer ?
#
loop_
_entity_poly.entity_id
_entity_poly.type
_entity_poly.pdbx_seq_one_letter_code
_entity_poly.pdbx_strand_id
1 'polypeptide(L)'
;MAKARKEVELAVRVGNKPEALGEVLASVAARQVNILAYCTYSDCDELVILLVTDNAFLAKDALQAAGFSCKANSVVLVGATGEVGAAARIGAHLGMAGVEILYSYASSSGGGHFCAVFKTSDDERAIATLEGCPQARAAA
;
A
#
# COMPACT_ATOMS: atom_id res chain seq x y z
N MET A 1 1.57 9.26 -15.83
CA MET A 1 2.14 10.22 -14.86
C MET A 1 2.06 9.64 -13.47
N ALA A 2 3.13 9.69 -12.72
CA ALA A 2 3.10 9.23 -11.34
C ALA A 2 2.29 10.17 -10.48
N LYS A 3 1.51 9.60 -9.60
CA LYS A 3 0.78 10.32 -8.56
C LYS A 3 1.10 9.68 -7.23
N ALA A 4 1.47 10.50 -6.28
CA ALA A 4 1.71 10.08 -4.91
C ALA A 4 0.68 10.76 -4.02
N ARG A 5 0.03 9.99 -3.17
CA ARG A 5 -0.95 10.52 -2.24
C ARG A 5 -0.90 9.80 -0.91
N LYS A 6 -1.34 10.49 0.11
CA LYS A 6 -1.48 9.90 1.44
C LYS A 6 -2.72 9.02 1.48
N GLU A 7 -2.56 7.85 2.03
CA GLU A 7 -3.64 6.89 2.19
C GLU A 7 -3.57 6.24 3.57
N VAL A 8 -4.67 5.59 3.94
CA VAL A 8 -4.73 4.80 5.16
C VAL A 8 -4.53 3.34 4.79
N GLU A 9 -3.57 2.70 5.44
CA GLU A 9 -3.37 1.27 5.37
C GLU A 9 -3.94 0.64 6.64
N LEU A 10 -4.74 -0.39 6.48
CA LEU A 10 -5.27 -1.16 7.60
C LEU A 10 -4.41 -2.39 7.81
N ALA A 11 -3.89 -2.56 9.02
CA ALA A 11 -3.09 -3.71 9.40
C ALA A 11 -3.94 -4.65 10.25
N VAL A 12 -4.10 -5.88 9.78
CA VAL A 12 -4.87 -6.93 10.45
C VAL A 12 -3.93 -8.06 10.83
N ARG A 13 -4.02 -8.53 12.06
CA ARG A 13 -3.31 -9.72 12.53
C ARG A 13 -4.30 -10.79 12.88
N VAL A 14 -4.14 -11.97 12.30
CA VAL A 14 -5.02 -13.13 12.51
C VAL A 14 -4.19 -14.39 12.69
N GLY A 15 -4.78 -15.42 13.26
CA GLY A 15 -4.11 -16.73 13.31
C GLY A 15 -3.79 -17.20 11.89
N ASN A 16 -2.60 -17.77 11.71
CA ASN A 16 -2.13 -18.21 10.40
C ASN A 16 -2.79 -19.55 10.02
N LYS A 17 -3.94 -19.45 9.37
CA LYS A 17 -4.71 -20.58 8.84
C LYS A 17 -4.88 -20.40 7.34
N PRO A 18 -5.01 -21.50 6.57
CA PRO A 18 -5.17 -21.39 5.12
C PRO A 18 -6.31 -20.48 4.66
N GLU A 19 -7.41 -20.45 5.40
CA GLU A 19 -8.60 -19.65 5.06
C GLU A 19 -8.53 -18.19 5.49
N ALA A 20 -7.54 -17.80 6.30
CA ALA A 20 -7.51 -16.48 6.96
C ALA A 20 -7.51 -15.31 5.98
N LEU A 21 -6.67 -15.36 4.95
CA LEU A 21 -6.59 -14.28 3.96
C LEU A 21 -7.93 -14.09 3.25
N GLY A 22 -8.50 -15.17 2.77
CA GLY A 22 -9.78 -15.13 2.05
C GLY A 22 -10.91 -14.56 2.89
N GLU A 23 -10.98 -14.92 4.17
CA GLU A 23 -12.00 -14.42 5.08
C GLU A 23 -11.88 -12.92 5.33
N VAL A 24 -10.66 -12.44 5.53
CA VAL A 24 -10.40 -11.00 5.75
C VAL A 24 -10.77 -10.21 4.50
N LEU A 25 -10.30 -10.65 3.33
CA LEU A 25 -10.59 -9.94 2.07
C LEU A 25 -12.09 -9.98 1.72
N ALA A 26 -12.75 -11.10 1.99
CA ALA A 26 -14.19 -11.26 1.75
C ALA A 26 -15.03 -10.31 2.61
N SER A 27 -14.63 -10.07 3.86
CA SER A 27 -15.36 -9.16 4.75
C SER A 27 -15.34 -7.72 4.24
N VAL A 28 -14.24 -7.31 3.62
CA VAL A 28 -14.11 -5.99 2.98
C VAL A 28 -14.93 -5.93 1.69
N ALA A 29 -14.85 -6.96 0.86
CA ALA A 29 -15.59 -7.04 -0.40
C ALA A 29 -17.11 -7.02 -0.20
N ALA A 30 -17.59 -7.61 0.89
CA ALA A 30 -19.02 -7.64 1.22
C ALA A 30 -19.63 -6.24 1.40
N ARG A 31 -18.82 -5.24 1.70
CA ARG A 31 -19.23 -3.84 1.82
C ARG A 31 -18.98 -3.04 0.53
N GLN A 32 -18.71 -3.70 -0.59
CA GLN A 32 -18.44 -3.05 -1.88
C GLN A 32 -17.23 -2.11 -1.84
N VAL A 33 -16.22 -2.45 -1.04
CA VAL A 33 -14.96 -1.71 -0.96
C VAL A 33 -13.92 -2.39 -1.83
N ASN A 34 -13.28 -1.64 -2.71
CA ASN A 34 -12.19 -2.14 -3.55
C ASN A 34 -10.88 -2.13 -2.79
N ILE A 35 -10.10 -3.16 -2.98
CA ILE A 35 -8.73 -3.25 -2.49
C ILE A 35 -7.81 -2.71 -3.57
N LEU A 36 -7.09 -1.64 -3.26
CA LEU A 36 -6.15 -1.01 -4.19
C LEU A 36 -4.80 -1.70 -4.16
N ALA A 37 -4.39 -2.14 -2.98
CA ALA A 37 -3.15 -2.88 -2.78
C ALA A 37 -3.22 -3.67 -1.49
N TYR A 38 -2.54 -4.80 -1.43
CA TYR A 38 -2.34 -5.49 -0.17
C TYR A 38 -1.02 -6.26 -0.14
N CYS A 39 -0.55 -6.49 1.05
CA CYS A 39 0.62 -7.32 1.29
C CYS A 39 0.28 -8.25 2.46
N THR A 40 0.68 -9.50 2.35
CA THR A 40 0.48 -10.43 3.45
C THR A 40 1.74 -11.26 3.69
N TYR A 41 2.04 -11.49 4.95
CA TYR A 41 3.18 -12.29 5.35
C TYR A 41 2.92 -12.95 6.71
N SER A 42 3.60 -14.06 6.96
CA SER A 42 3.52 -14.73 8.24
C SER A 42 4.53 -14.13 9.23
N ASP A 43 4.10 -13.98 10.46
CA ASP A 43 4.93 -13.54 11.57
C ASP A 43 4.67 -14.48 12.75
N CYS A 44 5.56 -15.44 12.96
CA CYS A 44 5.36 -16.54 13.90
C CYS A 44 4.05 -17.30 13.59
N ASP A 45 3.13 -17.33 14.55
CA ASP A 45 1.85 -18.03 14.42
C ASP A 45 0.74 -17.17 13.85
N GLU A 46 1.07 -15.95 13.45
CA GLU A 46 0.11 -15.00 12.92
C GLU A 46 0.33 -14.73 11.45
N LEU A 47 -0.75 -14.36 10.78
CA LEU A 47 -0.74 -13.79 9.45
C LEU A 47 -1.00 -12.29 9.57
N VAL A 48 -0.09 -11.49 9.02
CA VAL A 48 -0.24 -10.04 8.96
C VAL A 48 -0.75 -9.69 7.58
N ILE A 49 -1.82 -8.92 7.51
CA ILE A 49 -2.43 -8.48 6.27
C ILE A 49 -2.49 -6.96 6.29
N LEU A 50 -1.84 -6.35 5.32
CA LEU A 50 -1.81 -4.90 5.14
C LEU A 50 -2.68 -4.55 3.94
N LEU A 51 -3.68 -3.70 4.13
CA LEU A 51 -4.69 -3.37 3.11
C LEU A 51 -4.74 -1.88 2.86
N VAL A 52 -4.69 -1.48 1.60
CA VAL A 52 -5.05 -0.13 1.17
C VAL A 52 -6.29 -0.24 0.30
N THR A 53 -7.33 0.51 0.65
CA THR A 53 -8.64 0.40 0.00
C THR A 53 -9.12 1.76 -0.50
N ASP A 54 -10.15 1.77 -1.32
CA ASP A 54 -10.77 3.02 -1.81
C ASP A 54 -11.69 3.66 -0.77
N ASN A 55 -11.97 3.00 0.35
CA ASN A 55 -12.75 3.54 1.46
C ASN A 55 -12.30 2.92 2.78
N ALA A 56 -11.28 3.52 3.38
CA ALA A 56 -10.67 2.99 4.61
C ALA A 56 -11.64 2.96 5.80
N PHE A 57 -12.51 3.95 5.91
CA PHE A 57 -13.50 4.01 6.99
C PHE A 57 -14.46 2.80 6.93
N LEU A 58 -15.02 2.56 5.76
CA LEU A 58 -15.96 1.46 5.56
C LEU A 58 -15.27 0.09 5.67
N ALA A 59 -14.02 0.00 5.18
CA ALA A 59 -13.23 -1.23 5.31
C ALA A 59 -12.94 -1.55 6.77
N LYS A 60 -12.56 -0.56 7.56
CA LYS A 60 -12.31 -0.74 8.99
C LYS A 60 -13.57 -1.20 9.73
N ASP A 61 -14.70 -0.57 9.42
CA ASP A 61 -15.98 -0.96 10.01
C ASP A 61 -16.35 -2.39 9.65
N ALA A 62 -16.17 -2.79 8.41
CA ALA A 62 -16.43 -4.15 7.94
C ALA A 62 -15.56 -5.19 8.66
N LEU A 63 -14.27 -4.89 8.82
CA LEU A 63 -13.34 -5.78 9.51
C LEU A 63 -13.70 -5.93 10.99
N GLN A 64 -14.02 -4.83 11.66
CA GLN A 64 -14.42 -4.85 13.06
C GLN A 64 -15.75 -5.61 13.27
N ALA A 65 -16.70 -5.41 12.37
CA ALA A 65 -17.98 -6.13 12.41
C ALA A 65 -17.80 -7.64 12.21
N ALA A 66 -16.80 -8.05 11.45
CA ALA A 66 -16.45 -9.46 11.23
C ALA A 66 -15.60 -10.06 12.36
N GLY A 67 -15.27 -9.27 13.39
CA GLY A 67 -14.51 -9.73 14.53
C GLY A 67 -13.00 -9.58 14.42
N PHE A 68 -12.52 -8.91 13.36
CA PHE A 68 -11.09 -8.65 13.18
C PHE A 68 -10.71 -7.31 13.78
N SER A 69 -9.68 -7.29 14.60
CA SER A 69 -9.10 -6.03 15.06
C SER A 69 -8.11 -5.53 14.02
N CYS A 70 -8.13 -4.23 13.74
CA CYS A 70 -7.22 -3.64 12.77
C CYS A 70 -6.66 -2.31 13.29
N LYS A 71 -5.46 -2.01 12.83
CA LYS A 71 -4.75 -0.77 13.13
C LYS A 71 -4.63 0.04 11.86
N ALA A 72 -4.90 1.34 11.95
CA ALA A 72 -4.75 2.25 10.83
C ALA A 72 -3.36 2.88 10.83
N ASN A 73 -2.67 2.83 9.70
CA ASN A 73 -1.37 3.44 9.48
C ASN A 73 -1.46 4.43 8.33
N SER A 74 -0.68 5.51 8.41
CA SER A 74 -0.51 6.42 7.29
C SER A 74 0.54 5.86 6.34
N VAL A 75 0.26 5.83 5.06
CA VAL A 75 1.18 5.38 4.00
C VAL A 75 1.09 6.30 2.80
N VAL A 76 2.04 6.18 1.90
CA VAL A 76 2.05 6.86 0.60
C VAL A 76 1.74 5.84 -0.48
N LEU A 77 0.68 6.06 -1.23
CA LEU A 77 0.32 5.26 -2.40
C LEU A 77 0.84 5.96 -3.64
N VAL A 78 1.62 5.23 -4.43
CA VAL A 78 2.22 5.73 -5.67
C VAL A 78 1.70 4.92 -6.85
N GLY A 79 1.09 5.61 -7.80
CA GLY A 79 0.72 5.04 -9.09
C GLY A 79 1.56 5.65 -10.19
N ALA A 80 2.11 4.83 -11.07
CA ALA A 80 2.94 5.29 -12.17
C ALA A 80 2.82 4.35 -13.36
N THR A 81 3.27 4.82 -14.53
CA THR A 81 3.55 3.92 -15.64
C THR A 81 4.87 3.20 -15.38
N GLY A 82 4.85 1.89 -15.60
CA GLY A 82 6.01 1.06 -15.33
C GLY A 82 7.00 1.03 -16.49
N GLU A 83 8.15 1.63 -16.29
CA GLU A 83 9.30 1.50 -17.18
C GLU A 83 10.41 0.74 -16.46
N VAL A 84 11.30 0.18 -17.21
CA VAL A 84 12.51 -0.42 -16.63
C VAL A 84 13.23 0.65 -15.81
N GLY A 85 13.46 0.35 -14.54
CA GLY A 85 14.14 1.25 -13.62
C GLY A 85 13.24 2.24 -12.88
N ALA A 86 11.92 2.25 -13.10
CA ALA A 86 11.01 3.17 -12.41
C ALA A 86 11.07 3.02 -10.88
N ALA A 87 11.03 1.80 -10.40
CA ALA A 87 11.13 1.53 -8.96
C ALA A 87 12.47 2.00 -8.38
N ALA A 88 13.57 1.76 -9.11
CA ALA A 88 14.90 2.20 -8.68
C ALA A 88 14.98 3.73 -8.58
N ARG A 89 14.40 4.42 -9.54
CA ARG A 89 14.39 5.90 -9.54
C ARG A 89 13.57 6.48 -8.40
N ILE A 90 12.41 5.90 -8.14
CA ILE A 90 11.57 6.29 -7.00
C ILE A 90 12.34 6.10 -5.69
N GLY A 91 12.95 4.94 -5.51
CA GLY A 91 13.75 4.66 -4.31
C GLY A 91 14.91 5.63 -4.15
N ALA A 92 15.62 5.93 -5.24
CA ALA A 92 16.73 6.87 -5.21
C ALA A 92 16.29 8.28 -4.84
N HIS A 93 15.16 8.76 -5.37
CA HIS A 93 14.65 10.09 -5.03
C HIS A 93 14.26 10.19 -3.56
N LEU A 94 13.60 9.18 -3.02
CA LEU A 94 13.26 9.15 -1.59
C LEU A 94 14.52 9.14 -0.73
N GLY A 95 15.52 8.36 -1.10
CA GLY A 95 16.80 8.31 -0.39
C GLY A 95 17.53 9.64 -0.40
N MET A 96 17.60 10.29 -1.55
CA MET A 96 18.24 11.60 -1.69
C MET A 96 17.55 12.69 -0.86
N ALA A 97 16.25 12.56 -0.68
CA ALA A 97 15.47 13.48 0.15
C ALA A 97 15.57 13.17 1.65
N GLY A 98 16.28 12.13 2.03
CA GLY A 98 16.43 11.75 3.43
C GLY A 98 15.18 11.10 4.03
N VAL A 99 14.29 10.56 3.19
CA VAL A 99 13.10 9.87 3.65
C VAL A 99 13.45 8.42 3.95
N GLU A 100 13.28 7.99 5.19
CA GLU A 100 13.44 6.60 5.56
C GLU A 100 12.21 5.80 5.17
N ILE A 101 12.42 4.64 4.57
CA ILE A 101 11.36 3.70 4.24
C ILE A 101 11.35 2.62 5.31
N LEU A 102 10.26 2.52 6.07
CA LEU A 102 10.10 1.51 7.10
C LEU A 102 9.73 0.16 6.50
N TYR A 103 8.89 0.19 5.48
CA TYR A 103 8.61 -0.95 4.61
C TYR A 103 7.92 -0.45 3.35
N SER A 104 7.94 -1.26 2.31
CA SER A 104 7.25 -0.96 1.07
C SER A 104 6.89 -2.24 0.34
N TYR A 105 5.88 -2.17 -0.49
CA TYR A 105 5.51 -3.24 -1.40
C TYR A 105 4.98 -2.64 -2.69
N ALA A 106 5.21 -3.33 -3.78
CA ALA A 106 4.87 -2.84 -5.10
C ALA A 106 4.57 -3.98 -6.05
N SER A 107 3.81 -3.69 -7.07
CA SER A 107 3.55 -4.63 -8.15
C SER A 107 3.32 -3.90 -9.47
N SER A 108 3.50 -4.65 -10.55
CA SER A 108 3.20 -4.21 -11.90
C SER A 108 2.44 -5.33 -12.61
N SER A 109 1.43 -4.96 -13.36
CA SER A 109 0.66 -5.92 -14.16
C SER A 109 1.37 -6.34 -15.46
N GLY A 110 2.54 -5.76 -15.72
CA GLY A 110 3.25 -5.98 -16.99
C GLY A 110 2.69 -5.16 -18.15
N GLY A 111 1.56 -4.50 -17.97
CA GLY A 111 0.91 -3.66 -18.98
C GLY A 111 1.25 -2.18 -18.88
N GLY A 112 2.37 -1.84 -18.25
CA GLY A 112 2.80 -0.45 -18.11
C GLY A 112 2.26 0.25 -16.86
N HIS A 113 1.58 -0.45 -15.98
CA HIS A 113 1.08 0.12 -14.73
C HIS A 113 1.92 -0.37 -13.54
N PHE A 114 2.27 0.56 -12.68
CA PHE A 114 3.04 0.31 -11.47
C PHE A 114 2.30 0.90 -10.27
N CYS A 115 2.18 0.15 -9.21
CA CYS A 115 1.57 0.59 -7.97
C CYS A 115 2.50 0.24 -6.81
N ALA A 116 2.77 1.20 -5.95
CA ALA A 116 3.60 1.00 -4.78
C ALA A 116 2.99 1.64 -3.55
N VAL A 117 3.24 1.01 -2.41
CA VAL A 117 2.85 1.53 -1.09
C VAL A 117 4.13 1.68 -0.27
N PHE A 118 4.31 2.84 0.32
CA PHE A 118 5.46 3.14 1.17
C PHE A 118 5.00 3.55 2.57
N LYS A 119 5.51 2.89 3.58
CA LYS A 119 5.47 3.38 4.95
C LYS A 119 6.76 4.14 5.20
N THR A 120 6.66 5.44 5.44
CA THR A 120 7.82 6.31 5.52
C THR A 120 7.95 7.01 6.86
N SER A 121 9.12 7.58 7.11
CA SER A 121 9.35 8.43 8.27
C SER A 121 8.72 9.82 8.12
N ASP A 122 8.41 10.23 6.88
CA ASP A 122 7.86 11.56 6.58
C ASP A 122 7.07 11.48 5.26
N ASP A 123 5.79 11.17 5.37
CA ASP A 123 4.92 10.96 4.21
C ASP A 123 4.77 12.24 3.36
N GLU A 124 4.71 13.40 4.00
CA GLU A 124 4.54 14.67 3.27
C GLU A 124 5.76 14.99 2.42
N ARG A 125 6.95 14.77 2.99
CA ARG A 125 8.21 14.93 2.25
C ARG A 125 8.31 13.91 1.11
N ALA A 126 7.90 12.68 1.35
CA ALA A 126 7.87 11.64 0.33
C ALA A 126 6.98 12.04 -0.85
N ILE A 127 5.77 12.52 -0.58
CA ILE A 127 4.83 12.95 -1.60
C ILE A 127 5.40 14.11 -2.41
N ALA A 128 5.92 15.14 -1.74
CA ALA A 128 6.51 16.29 -2.41
C ALA A 128 7.70 15.90 -3.30
N THR A 129 8.54 14.99 -2.81
CA THR A 129 9.69 14.48 -3.56
C THR A 129 9.27 13.72 -4.82
N LEU A 130 8.27 12.85 -4.70
CA LEU A 130 7.82 12.03 -5.83
C LEU A 130 7.05 12.83 -6.87
N GLU A 131 6.29 13.83 -6.47
CA GLU A 131 5.63 14.74 -7.40
C GLU A 131 6.63 15.53 -8.24
N GLY A 132 7.79 15.85 -7.66
CA GLY A 132 8.90 16.50 -8.36
C GLY A 132 9.76 15.54 -9.18
N CYS A 133 9.53 14.25 -9.12
CA CYS A 133 10.36 13.23 -9.77
C CYS A 133 10.18 13.26 -11.30
N PRO A 134 11.21 13.64 -12.09
CA PRO A 134 11.08 13.72 -13.54
C PRO A 134 10.77 12.39 -14.20
N GLN A 135 11.23 11.29 -13.62
CA GLN A 135 11.02 9.95 -14.13
C GLN A 135 9.56 9.53 -14.04
N ALA A 136 8.90 9.97 -12.99
CA ALA A 136 7.50 9.75 -12.83
C ALA A 136 6.67 10.46 -13.90
N ARG A 137 7.17 11.59 -14.38
CA ARG A 137 6.53 12.35 -15.47
C ARG A 137 6.85 11.78 -16.83
N ALA A 138 8.07 11.29 -17.00
CA ALA A 138 8.50 10.70 -18.27
C ALA A 138 7.74 9.41 -18.57
N ALA A 139 7.25 8.73 -17.56
CA ALA A 139 6.46 7.52 -17.72
C ALA A 139 5.04 7.78 -18.21
N ALA A 140 4.63 9.01 -18.29
CA ALA A 140 3.37 9.39 -18.91
C ALA A 140 3.50 9.44 -20.44
#